data_5cda173eac6d9f2a31dc1ad0d3dc2513
#
_entry.id   5cda173eac6d9f2a31dc1ad0d3dc2513
#
_cell.length_a   1.000
_cell.length_b   1.000
_cell.length_c   1.000
_cell.angle_alpha   90.00
_cell.angle_beta   90.00
_cell.angle_gamma   90.00
#
_symmetry.space_group_name_H-M   'P 1'
#
loop_
_entity.id
_entity.type
_entity.pdbx_description
1 polymer ?
#
loop_
_entity_poly.entity_id
_entity_poly.type
_entity_poly.pdbx_seq_one_letter_code
_entity_poly.pdbx_strand_id
1 'polypeptide(L)'
;ETILWETGSFNYLWTFGIMLLFVSKFHFAVINNDKMKSSWQIIYMFFLGIVAGWCNENTSAGIILIASGYMLVYKFVNRAKIEKWMKTGVLGLTIGFIIMMSSPGNKIRSSWFERSSWSLPKKLLYGLRDVSNTM
;
A
#
# COMPACT_ATOMS: atom_id res chain seq x y z
N GLU A 1 -22.70 -4.74 -12.25
CA GLU A 1 -23.37 -4.23 -11.01
C GLU A 1 -22.42 -3.50 -10.07
N THR A 2 -21.15 -3.94 -9.93
CA THR A 2 -20.17 -3.32 -9.01
C THR A 2 -19.81 -1.87 -9.37
N ILE A 3 -19.87 -1.50 -10.65
CA ILE A 3 -19.58 -0.15 -11.13
C ILE A 3 -20.71 0.82 -10.78
N LEU A 4 -21.95 0.32 -10.73
CA LEU A 4 -23.15 1.09 -10.40
C LEU A 4 -23.40 1.21 -8.89
N TRP A 5 -22.72 0.41 -8.09
CA TRP A 5 -22.78 0.51 -6.65
C TRP A 5 -21.79 1.56 -6.15
N GLU A 6 -22.27 2.77 -5.92
CA GLU A 6 -21.45 3.94 -5.58
C GLU A 6 -20.47 3.67 -4.43
N THR A 7 -20.94 3.14 -3.32
CA THR A 7 -20.09 2.85 -2.14
C THR A 7 -18.99 1.82 -2.47
N GLY A 8 -19.31 0.79 -3.24
CA GLY A 8 -18.34 -0.21 -3.68
C GLY A 8 -17.36 0.37 -4.69
N SER A 9 -17.82 1.21 -5.62
CA SER A 9 -16.96 1.88 -6.59
C SER A 9 -15.94 2.79 -5.91
N PHE A 10 -16.35 3.61 -4.96
CA PHE A 10 -15.43 4.48 -4.22
C PHE A 10 -14.43 3.68 -3.39
N ASN A 11 -14.86 2.62 -2.70
CA ASN A 11 -13.97 1.87 -1.83
C ASN A 11 -13.01 0.94 -2.57
N TYR A 12 -13.37 0.45 -3.76
CA TYR A 12 -12.56 -0.56 -4.44
C TYR A 12 -12.02 -0.08 -5.78
N LEU A 13 -12.84 0.46 -6.67
CA LEU A 13 -12.43 0.80 -8.03
C LEU A 13 -11.52 2.02 -8.07
N TRP A 14 -11.95 3.12 -7.46
CA TRP A 14 -11.17 4.36 -7.45
C TRP A 14 -9.89 4.24 -6.63
N THR A 15 -9.96 3.60 -5.46
CA THR A 15 -8.79 3.37 -4.63
C THR A 15 -7.76 2.48 -5.34
N PHE A 16 -8.23 1.42 -6.00
CA PHE A 16 -7.36 0.55 -6.79
C PHE A 16 -6.72 1.30 -7.98
N GLY A 17 -7.49 2.16 -8.67
CA GLY A 17 -6.97 3.00 -9.75
C GLY A 17 -5.83 3.93 -9.29
N ILE A 18 -5.99 4.59 -8.13
CA ILE A 18 -4.94 5.45 -7.55
C ILE A 18 -3.69 4.64 -7.20
N MET A 19 -3.86 3.46 -6.61
CA MET A 19 -2.77 2.57 -6.27
C MET A 19 -2.03 2.07 -7.51
N LEU A 20 -2.75 1.71 -8.57
CA LEU A 20 -2.15 1.33 -9.85
C LEU A 20 -1.37 2.47 -10.47
N LEU A 21 -1.89 3.71 -10.44
CA LEU A 21 -1.17 4.90 -10.91
C LEU A 21 0.14 5.08 -10.14
N PHE A 22 0.14 4.87 -8.83
CA PHE A 22 1.36 4.95 -8.02
C PHE A 22 2.36 3.86 -8.41
N VAL A 23 1.95 2.59 -8.45
CA VAL A 23 2.83 1.46 -8.76
C VAL A 23 3.33 1.51 -10.19
N SER A 24 2.52 1.98 -11.15
CA SER A 24 2.93 2.08 -12.56
C SER A 24 4.17 2.94 -12.77
N LYS A 25 4.35 3.99 -11.95
CA LYS A 25 5.56 4.82 -12.01
C LYS A 25 6.83 4.04 -11.65
N PHE A 26 6.75 3.17 -10.64
CA PHE A 26 7.86 2.28 -10.28
C PHE A 26 8.12 1.23 -11.37
N HIS A 27 7.06 0.66 -11.91
CA HIS A 27 7.13 -0.33 -12.98
C HIS A 27 7.82 0.24 -14.23
N PHE A 28 7.36 1.38 -14.74
CA PHE A 28 7.98 2.05 -15.90
C PHE A 28 9.42 2.47 -15.64
N ALA A 29 9.75 2.91 -14.43
CA ALA A 29 11.13 3.25 -14.09
C ALA A 29 12.06 2.03 -14.16
N VAL A 30 11.59 0.85 -13.73
CA VAL A 30 12.38 -0.39 -13.82
C VAL A 30 12.57 -0.83 -15.28
N ILE A 31 11.51 -0.78 -16.10
CA ILE A 31 11.57 -1.23 -17.51
C ILE A 31 12.37 -0.27 -18.36
N ASN A 32 12.08 1.03 -18.28
CA ASN A 32 12.68 2.03 -19.18
C ASN A 32 13.99 2.61 -18.62
N ASN A 33 14.35 2.24 -17.39
CA ASN A 33 15.48 2.85 -16.66
C ASN A 33 15.37 4.39 -16.60
N ASP A 34 14.12 4.90 -16.52
CA ASP A 34 13.85 6.32 -16.57
C ASP A 34 14.30 7.03 -15.29
N LYS A 35 15.21 7.98 -15.47
CA LYS A 35 15.63 8.88 -14.41
C LYS A 35 14.72 10.10 -14.40
N MET A 36 13.90 10.20 -13.36
CA MET A 36 13.10 11.41 -13.16
C MET A 36 13.98 12.60 -12.79
N LYS A 37 14.04 13.61 -13.65
CA LYS A 37 14.95 14.76 -13.51
C LYS A 37 14.34 15.97 -12.82
N SER A 38 13.01 16.02 -12.66
CA SER A 38 12.32 17.22 -12.15
C SER A 38 12.01 17.14 -10.66
N SER A 39 12.31 18.21 -9.94
CA SER A 39 11.94 18.35 -8.51
C SER A 39 10.43 18.29 -8.29
N TRP A 40 9.63 18.74 -9.27
CA TRP A 40 8.17 18.65 -9.24
C TRP A 40 7.66 17.20 -9.17
N GLN A 41 8.36 16.28 -9.82
CA GLN A 41 8.01 14.85 -9.78
C GLN A 41 8.21 14.24 -8.40
N ILE A 42 9.17 14.73 -7.62
CA ILE A 42 9.40 14.28 -6.25
C ILE A 42 8.21 14.67 -5.37
N ILE A 43 7.75 15.92 -5.50
CA ILE A 43 6.58 16.44 -4.76
C ILE A 43 5.31 15.67 -5.17
N TYR A 44 5.10 15.50 -6.47
CA TYR A 44 3.98 14.73 -7.01
C TYR A 44 3.94 13.30 -6.45
N MET A 45 5.06 12.59 -6.48
CA MET A 45 5.14 11.21 -6.00
C MET A 45 4.94 11.11 -4.47
N PHE A 46 5.37 12.13 -3.72
CA PHE A 46 5.10 12.20 -2.28
C PHE A 46 3.60 12.29 -1.98
N PHE A 47 2.90 13.24 -2.59
CA PHE A 47 1.46 13.40 -2.38
C PHE A 47 0.65 12.24 -2.94
N LEU A 48 1.00 11.73 -4.12
CA LEU A 48 0.36 10.55 -4.68
C LEU A 48 0.54 9.33 -3.76
N GLY A 49 1.73 9.19 -3.14
CA GLY A 49 2.00 8.17 -2.13
C GLY A 49 1.09 8.30 -0.91
N ILE A 50 0.94 9.52 -0.35
CA ILE A 50 0.05 9.76 0.80
C ILE A 50 -1.38 9.35 0.45
N VAL A 51 -1.90 9.77 -0.69
CA VAL A 51 -3.26 9.44 -1.13
C VAL A 51 -3.41 7.92 -1.32
N ALA A 52 -2.46 7.27 -2.00
CA ALA A 52 -2.48 5.82 -2.20
C ALA A 52 -2.40 5.03 -0.88
N GLY A 53 -1.61 5.51 0.09
CA GLY A 53 -1.49 4.91 1.42
C GLY A 53 -2.74 5.08 2.27
N TRP A 54 -3.51 6.14 2.03
CA TRP A 54 -4.74 6.43 2.78
C TRP A 54 -5.98 5.69 2.24
N CYS A 55 -5.90 5.12 1.05
CA CYS A 55 -7.05 4.54 0.36
C CYS A 55 -7.67 3.31 1.04
N ASN A 56 -6.85 2.32 1.43
CA ASN A 56 -7.36 1.05 1.96
C ASN A 56 -6.32 0.34 2.84
N GLU A 57 -6.73 -0.10 4.04
CA GLU A 57 -5.85 -0.67 5.05
C GLU A 57 -5.12 -1.95 4.58
N ASN A 58 -5.84 -2.87 3.95
CA ASN A 58 -5.28 -4.16 3.54
C ASN A 58 -4.39 -4.03 2.29
N THR A 59 -4.82 -3.23 1.33
CA THR A 59 -4.13 -3.09 0.05
C THR A 59 -2.91 -2.18 0.16
N SER A 60 -2.94 -1.15 1.02
CA SER A 60 -1.83 -0.21 1.18
C SER A 60 -0.57 -0.88 1.72
N ALA A 61 -0.72 -1.83 2.67
CA ALA A 61 0.42 -2.63 3.14
C ALA A 61 1.05 -3.45 2.00
N GLY A 62 0.23 -4.07 1.14
CA GLY A 62 0.69 -4.79 -0.04
C GLY A 62 1.42 -3.88 -1.04
N ILE A 63 0.91 -2.67 -1.27
CA ILE A 63 1.54 -1.68 -2.16
C ILE A 63 2.90 -1.22 -1.63
N ILE A 64 3.06 -1.05 -0.31
CA ILE A 64 4.37 -0.75 0.31
C ILE A 64 5.38 -1.84 -0.03
N LEU A 65 4.99 -3.12 0.11
CA LEU A 65 5.86 -4.25 -0.22
C LEU A 65 6.21 -4.28 -1.72
N ILE A 66 5.22 -4.09 -2.60
CA ILE A 66 5.42 -4.06 -4.05
C ILE A 66 6.35 -2.91 -4.46
N ALA A 67 6.12 -1.69 -3.97
CA ALA A 67 6.95 -0.53 -4.28
C ALA A 67 8.39 -0.72 -3.77
N SER A 68 8.55 -1.27 -2.57
CA SER A 68 9.87 -1.62 -2.01
C SER A 68 10.56 -2.70 -2.84
N GLY A 69 9.82 -3.71 -3.31
CA GLY A 69 10.31 -4.73 -4.23
C GLY A 69 10.82 -4.14 -5.55
N TYR A 70 10.07 -3.21 -6.15
CA TYR A 70 10.52 -2.48 -7.34
C TYR A 70 11.80 -1.68 -7.09
N MET A 71 11.94 -1.05 -5.93
CA MET A 71 13.18 -0.35 -5.56
C MET A 71 14.38 -1.30 -5.46
N LEU A 72 14.18 -2.50 -4.92
CA LEU A 72 15.22 -3.54 -4.88
C LEU A 72 15.59 -4.02 -6.28
N VAL A 73 14.60 -4.33 -7.11
CA VAL A 73 14.82 -4.72 -8.51
C VAL A 73 15.58 -3.62 -9.26
N TYR A 74 15.17 -2.35 -9.11
CA TYR A 74 15.85 -1.21 -9.74
C TYR A 74 17.31 -1.12 -9.31
N LYS A 75 17.59 -1.33 -8.02
CA LYS A 75 18.95 -1.30 -7.48
C LYS A 75 19.81 -2.47 -7.94
N PHE A 76 19.28 -3.69 -7.90
CA PHE A 76 20.08 -4.91 -8.12
C PHE A 76 20.10 -5.35 -9.60
N VAL A 77 19.00 -5.27 -10.31
CA VAL A 77 18.89 -5.69 -11.71
C VAL A 77 19.38 -4.60 -12.64
N ASN A 78 18.87 -3.37 -12.48
CA ASN A 78 19.30 -2.24 -13.33
C ASN A 78 20.65 -1.65 -12.88
N ARG A 79 21.20 -2.12 -11.75
CA ARG A 79 22.44 -1.61 -11.14
C ARG A 79 22.44 -0.09 -10.98
N ALA A 80 21.27 0.50 -10.81
CA ALA A 80 21.06 1.93 -10.72
C ALA A 80 20.91 2.39 -9.27
N LYS A 81 21.28 3.63 -8.98
CA LYS A 81 21.05 4.23 -7.65
C LYS A 81 19.56 4.53 -7.50
N ILE A 82 18.99 4.16 -6.34
CA ILE A 82 17.59 4.46 -6.01
C ILE A 82 17.37 5.97 -6.07
N GLU A 83 16.46 6.39 -6.92
CA GLU A 83 16.13 7.80 -7.16
C GLU A 83 15.41 8.44 -5.95
N LYS A 84 15.55 9.77 -5.82
CA LYS A 84 14.95 10.51 -4.69
C LYS A 84 13.42 10.38 -4.67
N TRP A 85 12.78 10.45 -5.84
CA TRP A 85 11.34 10.35 -5.98
C TRP A 85 10.78 8.99 -5.53
N MET A 86 11.52 7.90 -5.72
CA MET A 86 11.13 6.56 -5.24
C MET A 86 11.08 6.53 -3.71
N LYS A 87 12.10 7.08 -3.06
CA LYS A 87 12.17 7.15 -1.60
C LYS A 87 11.06 8.01 -1.03
N THR A 88 10.85 9.21 -1.61
CA THR A 88 9.79 10.13 -1.16
C THR A 88 8.39 9.59 -1.43
N GLY A 89 8.19 8.86 -2.54
CA GLY A 89 6.94 8.16 -2.84
C GLY A 89 6.61 7.09 -1.81
N VAL A 90 7.56 6.21 -1.48
CA VAL A 90 7.36 5.18 -0.45
C VAL A 90 7.19 5.81 0.94
N LEU A 91 7.93 6.88 1.25
CA LEU A 91 7.74 7.64 2.49
C LEU A 91 6.32 8.21 2.59
N GLY A 92 5.82 8.86 1.53
CA GLY A 92 4.46 9.36 1.46
C GLY A 92 3.42 8.25 1.64
N LEU A 93 3.61 7.11 0.96
CA LEU A 93 2.74 5.93 1.08
C LEU A 93 2.68 5.40 2.52
N THR A 94 3.83 5.33 3.19
CA THR A 94 3.91 4.89 4.58
C THR A 94 3.23 5.87 5.53
N ILE A 95 3.42 7.18 5.33
CA ILE A 95 2.75 8.22 6.11
C ILE A 95 1.22 8.12 5.93
N GLY A 96 0.73 8.02 4.69
CA GLY A 96 -0.70 7.85 4.39
C GLY A 96 -1.29 6.61 5.07
N PHE A 97 -0.58 5.50 5.03
CA PHE A 97 -0.95 4.26 5.71
C PHE A 97 -1.03 4.42 7.24
N ILE A 98 -0.04 5.08 7.87
CA ILE A 98 -0.03 5.33 9.31
C ILE A 98 -1.19 6.24 9.71
N ILE A 99 -1.47 7.31 8.96
CA ILE A 99 -2.60 8.21 9.20
C ILE A 99 -3.91 7.43 9.18
N MET A 100 -4.09 6.57 8.16
CA MET A 100 -5.29 5.75 8.04
C MET A 100 -5.43 4.76 9.20
N MET A 101 -4.36 4.06 9.58
CA MET A 101 -4.36 3.11 10.70
C MET A 101 -4.63 3.79 12.04
N SER A 102 -4.23 5.05 12.20
CA SER A 102 -4.45 5.86 13.41
C SER A 102 -5.87 6.40 13.51
N SER A 103 -6.70 6.24 12.47
CA SER A 103 -8.07 6.74 12.43
C SER A 103 -8.94 6.14 13.55
N PRO A 104 -9.78 6.96 14.23
CA PRO A 104 -10.70 6.49 15.26
C PRO A 104 -11.66 5.39 14.80
N GLY A 105 -12.09 5.45 13.53
CA GLY A 105 -12.96 4.44 12.92
C GLY A 105 -12.34 3.05 12.89
N ASN A 106 -11.03 2.95 12.68
CA ASN A 106 -10.30 1.68 12.71
C ASN A 106 -10.25 1.09 14.13
N LYS A 107 -10.09 1.93 15.14
CA LYS A 107 -10.12 1.51 16.56
C LYS A 107 -11.50 0.98 16.96
N ILE A 108 -12.58 1.65 16.56
CA ILE A 108 -13.96 1.22 16.83
C ILE A 108 -14.24 -0.11 16.11
N ARG A 109 -13.86 -0.24 14.83
CA ARG A 109 -14.03 -1.49 14.07
C ARG A 109 -13.26 -2.65 14.71
N SER A 110 -12.01 -2.43 15.13
CA SER A 110 -11.21 -3.48 15.78
C SER A 110 -11.78 -3.92 17.13
N SER A 111 -12.46 -3.04 17.87
CA SER A 111 -13.09 -3.38 19.14
C SER A 111 -14.35 -4.26 19.00
N TRP A 112 -14.98 -4.27 17.81
CA TRP A 112 -16.14 -5.13 17.54
C TRP A 112 -15.76 -6.59 17.30
N PHE A 113 -14.49 -6.88 17.05
CA PHE A 113 -14.03 -8.25 16.93
C PHE A 113 -13.54 -8.75 18.28
N GLU A 114 -14.22 -9.74 18.89
CA GLU A 114 -13.79 -10.38 20.16
C GLU A 114 -12.33 -10.84 20.14
N ARG A 115 -11.82 -11.21 18.96
CA ARG A 115 -10.43 -11.62 18.75
C ARG A 115 -9.42 -10.44 18.82
N SER A 116 -9.88 -9.20 18.87
CA SER A 116 -8.96 -8.03 18.93
C SER A 116 -8.17 -7.99 20.23
N SER A 117 -8.76 -8.48 21.34
CA SER A 117 -8.13 -8.54 22.66
C SER A 117 -7.15 -9.71 22.85
N TRP A 118 -7.07 -10.63 21.89
CA TRP A 118 -6.21 -11.79 22.03
C TRP A 118 -4.73 -11.44 21.80
N SER A 119 -3.84 -12.07 22.58
CA SER A 119 -2.39 -11.97 22.39
C SER A 119 -1.97 -12.58 21.04
N LEU A 120 -0.90 -12.05 20.44
CA LEU A 120 -0.36 -12.51 19.14
C LEU A 120 -0.21 -14.04 19.03
N PRO A 121 0.37 -14.77 20.01
CA PRO A 121 0.49 -16.21 19.90
C PRO A 121 -0.85 -16.92 19.83
N LYS A 122 -1.87 -16.42 20.54
CA LYS A 122 -3.23 -16.97 20.50
C LYS A 122 -3.90 -16.76 19.15
N LYS A 123 -3.70 -15.59 18.51
CA LYS A 123 -4.20 -15.29 17.15
C LYS A 123 -3.60 -16.23 16.11
N LEU A 124 -2.29 -16.47 16.20
CA LEU A 124 -1.59 -17.37 15.27
C LEU A 124 -2.03 -18.84 15.43
N LEU A 125 -2.17 -19.31 16.67
CA LEU A 125 -2.62 -20.67 16.96
C LEU A 125 -4.02 -20.96 16.42
N TYR A 126 -4.97 -20.04 16.63
CA TYR A 126 -6.32 -20.19 16.11
C TYR A 126 -6.39 -20.04 14.59
N GLY A 127 -5.61 -19.14 13.98
CA GLY A 127 -5.52 -19.03 12.52
C GLY A 127 -5.00 -20.31 11.86
N LEU A 128 -3.98 -20.94 12.42
CA LEU A 128 -3.45 -22.21 11.93
C LEU A 128 -4.46 -23.35 12.10
N ARG A 129 -5.20 -23.39 13.22
CA ARG A 129 -6.23 -24.38 13.47
C ARG A 129 -7.43 -24.25 12.53
N ASP A 130 -7.86 -23.02 12.23
CA ASP A 130 -8.96 -22.77 11.27
C ASP A 130 -8.57 -23.25 9.87
N VAL A 131 -7.32 -23.03 9.43
CA VAL A 131 -6.82 -23.52 8.15
C VAL A 131 -6.76 -25.05 8.11
N SER A 132 -6.34 -25.72 9.22
CA SER A 132 -6.29 -27.17 9.25
C SER A 132 -7.65 -27.87 9.28
N ASN A 133 -8.69 -27.19 9.73
CA ASN A 133 -10.08 -27.71 9.77
C ASN A 133 -10.86 -27.49 8.46
N THR A 134 -10.32 -26.68 7.53
CA THR A 134 -10.92 -26.39 6.23
C THR A 134 -10.30 -27.19 5.09
N MET A 135 -9.26 -27.96 5.33
CA MET A 135 -8.68 -28.94 4.41
C MET A 135 -9.22 -30.34 4.69
#